data_f3416b5640aa3492c564188da3980c0f
#
_entry.id   f3416b5640aa3492c564188da3980c0f
#
_cell.length_a   1.000
_cell.length_b   1.000
_cell.length_c   1.000
_cell.angle_alpha   90.00
_cell.angle_beta   90.00
_cell.angle_gamma   90.00
#
_symmetry.space_group_name_H-M   'P 1'
#
loop_
_entity.id
_entity.type
_entity.pdbx_description
1 polymer ?
#
loop_
_entity_poly.entity_id
_entity_poly.type
_entity_poly.pdbx_seq_one_letter_code
_entity_poly.pdbx_strand_id
1 'polypeptide(L)'
;MGQRSLIVPTKDGSHTLFSTQYNQHYHNVDDGAIQEALYKHVIPALSFHANTTQLRILDICFGLGYNTFATLYYILKNQLNIQVAIYSPELDEKLILSLKNFTYPKEFEAIAPIIHSLLTHHTYTNEQFHIELFLGNAREYIKTLKNIDVVYQDAFSSEVNRELWSVEYFKDIFNLCNETAIVTTYAIATPIRLSMFEAGFEIYEHIPSKRKITLGFKQKQNTIGTYVDMKLKQQRNPTAKAIHDQN
;
A
#
# COMPACT_ATOMS: atom_id res chain seq x y z
N MET A 1 29.68 5.07 -8.04
CA MET A 1 29.15 6.39 -7.60
C MET A 1 27.73 6.15 -7.12
N GLY A 2 27.47 6.30 -5.81
CA GLY A 2 26.14 6.04 -5.25
C GLY A 2 25.13 7.04 -5.81
N GLN A 3 24.04 6.53 -6.35
CA GLN A 3 22.89 7.33 -6.77
C GLN A 3 22.34 8.04 -5.53
N ARG A 4 22.47 9.38 -5.49
CA ARG A 4 21.86 10.18 -4.43
C ARG A 4 20.41 10.39 -4.77
N SER A 5 19.51 9.73 -4.07
CA SER A 5 18.09 10.09 -4.10
C SER A 5 17.96 11.54 -3.60
N LEU A 6 17.26 12.38 -4.36
CA LEU A 6 17.04 13.76 -3.99
C LEU A 6 15.84 13.85 -3.05
N ILE A 7 16.04 14.47 -1.88
CA ILE A 7 14.93 14.79 -0.97
C ILE A 7 14.13 15.92 -1.59
N VAL A 8 12.82 15.73 -1.72
CA VAL A 8 11.89 16.70 -2.32
C VAL A 8 10.81 17.03 -1.31
N PRO A 9 10.60 18.32 -0.96
CA PRO A 9 9.49 18.73 -0.11
C PRO A 9 8.15 18.56 -0.84
N THR A 10 7.11 18.20 -0.13
CA THR A 10 5.75 18.03 -0.63
C THR A 10 4.81 19.09 -0.05
N LYS A 11 3.62 19.27 -0.66
CA LYS A 11 2.68 20.33 -0.26
C LYS A 11 2.09 20.18 1.13
N ASP A 12 2.07 18.98 1.70
CA ASP A 12 1.58 18.75 3.06
C ASP A 12 2.67 18.92 4.15
N GLY A 13 3.87 19.39 3.77
CA GLY A 13 4.99 19.61 4.67
C GLY A 13 5.84 18.36 4.92
N SER A 14 5.47 17.22 4.37
CA SER A 14 6.31 16.03 4.37
C SER A 14 7.41 16.10 3.30
N HIS A 15 8.29 15.09 3.27
CA HIS A 15 9.31 14.95 2.26
C HIS A 15 9.13 13.63 1.52
N THR A 16 9.50 13.61 0.24
CA THR A 16 9.62 12.40 -0.56
C THR A 16 11.02 12.29 -1.17
N LEU A 17 11.32 11.15 -1.77
CA LEU A 17 12.52 10.96 -2.56
C LEU A 17 12.18 10.83 -4.04
N PHE A 18 13.09 11.28 -4.88
CA PHE A 18 13.08 10.97 -6.30
C PHE A 18 14.01 9.79 -6.58
N SER A 19 13.46 8.70 -7.07
CA SER A 19 14.25 7.54 -7.50
C SER A 19 14.81 7.78 -8.89
N THR A 20 16.12 7.92 -9.00
CA THR A 20 16.80 8.03 -10.30
C THR A 20 16.79 6.70 -11.06
N GLN A 21 16.70 5.57 -10.36
CA GLN A 21 16.62 4.24 -10.96
C GLN A 21 15.30 4.05 -11.72
N TYR A 22 14.20 4.50 -11.13
CA TYR A 22 12.86 4.30 -11.67
C TYR A 22 12.30 5.56 -12.36
N ASN A 23 13.04 6.70 -12.29
CA ASN A 23 12.63 8.00 -12.81
C ASN A 23 11.24 8.43 -12.30
N GLN A 24 10.96 8.16 -11.02
CA GLN A 24 9.68 8.44 -10.37
C GLN A 24 9.90 8.95 -8.94
N HIS A 25 8.98 9.77 -8.44
CA HIS A 25 8.90 10.07 -7.01
C HIS A 25 8.25 8.91 -6.27
N TYR A 26 8.67 8.67 -5.03
CA TYR A 26 7.99 7.69 -4.15
C TYR A 26 6.57 8.12 -3.81
N HIS A 27 6.32 9.43 -3.68
CA HIS A 27 4.99 9.97 -3.39
C HIS A 27 4.72 11.20 -4.26
N ASN A 28 3.45 11.50 -4.45
CA ASN A 28 3.02 12.66 -5.23
C ASN A 28 3.36 13.96 -4.47
N VAL A 29 4.15 14.83 -5.10
CA VAL A 29 4.60 16.11 -4.51
C VAL A 29 3.43 17.05 -4.25
N ASP A 30 2.40 17.04 -5.11
CA ASP A 30 1.25 17.92 -4.99
C ASP A 30 0.21 17.46 -3.96
N ASP A 31 0.07 16.15 -3.76
CA ASP A 31 -0.86 15.61 -2.77
C ASP A 31 -0.22 15.58 -1.37
N GLY A 32 1.10 15.35 -1.29
CA GLY A 32 1.85 15.15 -0.05
C GLY A 32 1.87 13.68 0.40
N ALA A 33 2.99 13.23 0.96
CA ALA A 33 3.18 11.82 1.27
C ALA A 33 2.27 11.30 2.40
N ILE A 34 2.01 12.13 3.43
CA ILE A 34 1.07 11.77 4.49
C ILE A 34 -0.36 11.71 3.96
N GLN A 35 -0.77 12.75 3.21
CA GLN A 35 -2.13 12.83 2.67
C GLN A 35 -2.39 11.70 1.68
N GLU A 36 -1.40 11.37 0.86
CA GLU A 36 -1.46 10.26 -0.08
C GLU A 36 -1.69 8.93 0.65
N ALA A 37 -0.87 8.61 1.64
CA ALA A 37 -1.00 7.40 2.46
C ALA A 37 -2.37 7.34 3.18
N LEU A 38 -2.78 8.45 3.82
CA LEU A 38 -4.05 8.50 4.54
C LEU A 38 -5.26 8.29 3.62
N TYR A 39 -5.35 9.03 2.52
CA TYR A 39 -6.55 8.99 1.69
C TYR A 39 -6.60 7.80 0.74
N LYS A 40 -5.46 7.32 0.25
CA LYS A 40 -5.46 6.19 -0.69
C LYS A 40 -5.56 4.84 0.01
N HIS A 41 -5.03 4.73 1.22
CA HIS A 41 -4.86 3.43 1.89
C HIS A 41 -5.50 3.40 3.28
N VAL A 42 -5.04 4.23 4.21
CA VAL A 42 -5.35 4.10 5.64
C VAL A 42 -6.82 4.34 5.94
N ILE A 43 -7.37 5.50 5.55
CA ILE A 43 -8.76 5.87 5.85
C ILE A 43 -9.76 4.91 5.21
N PRO A 44 -9.68 4.57 3.90
CA PRO A 44 -10.58 3.60 3.30
C PRO A 44 -10.55 2.24 4.00
N ALA A 45 -9.37 1.73 4.34
CA ALA A 45 -9.21 0.42 4.96
C ALA A 45 -9.74 0.39 6.40
N LEU A 46 -9.34 1.36 7.23
CA LEU A 46 -9.79 1.40 8.62
C LEU A 46 -11.28 1.74 8.75
N SER A 47 -11.83 2.58 7.85
CA SER A 47 -13.27 2.84 7.81
C SER A 47 -14.07 1.60 7.42
N PHE A 48 -13.59 0.80 6.47
CA PHE A 48 -14.22 -0.46 6.10
C PHE A 48 -14.24 -1.46 7.25
N HIS A 49 -13.20 -1.46 8.08
CA HIS A 49 -13.03 -2.32 9.25
C HIS A 49 -13.35 -1.62 10.59
N ALA A 50 -14.20 -0.60 10.61
CA ALA A 50 -14.44 0.25 11.78
C ALA A 50 -14.88 -0.51 13.06
N ASN A 51 -15.49 -1.69 12.91
CA ASN A 51 -15.99 -2.52 14.02
C ASN A 51 -15.02 -3.66 14.42
N THR A 52 -13.80 -3.68 13.88
CA THR A 52 -12.82 -4.72 14.13
C THR A 52 -11.84 -4.29 15.21
N THR A 53 -11.48 -5.19 16.11
CA THR A 53 -10.50 -4.96 17.17
C THR A 53 -9.09 -5.42 16.84
N GLN A 54 -8.94 -6.19 15.77
CA GLN A 54 -7.66 -6.70 15.28
C GLN A 54 -7.59 -6.64 13.75
N LEU A 55 -6.47 -6.19 13.19
CA LEU A 55 -6.22 -6.19 11.75
C LEU A 55 -4.81 -6.69 11.43
N ARG A 56 -4.73 -7.45 10.36
CA ARG A 56 -3.47 -7.85 9.72
C ARG A 56 -3.36 -7.11 8.38
N ILE A 57 -2.38 -6.26 8.27
CA ILE A 57 -2.15 -5.38 7.12
C ILE A 57 -0.90 -5.83 6.38
N LEU A 58 -0.99 -5.97 5.07
CA LEU A 58 0.14 -6.14 4.17
C LEU A 58 0.37 -4.82 3.42
N ASP A 59 1.52 -4.19 3.66
CA ASP A 59 1.93 -2.93 3.03
C ASP A 59 2.99 -3.24 1.97
N ILE A 60 2.57 -3.36 0.72
CA ILE A 60 3.45 -3.77 -0.39
C ILE A 60 4.36 -2.63 -0.81
N CYS A 61 5.67 -2.91 -0.77
CA CYS A 61 6.76 -1.96 -1.02
C CYS A 61 6.81 -0.86 0.06
N PHE A 62 7.49 -1.15 1.16
CA PHE A 62 7.63 -0.22 2.29
C PHE A 62 8.06 1.19 1.85
N GLY A 63 8.98 1.29 0.89
CA GLY A 63 9.48 2.56 0.38
C GLY A 63 10.02 3.45 1.49
N LEU A 64 9.39 4.62 1.68
CA LEU A 64 9.73 5.55 2.76
C LEU A 64 8.95 5.28 4.06
N GLY A 65 8.10 4.25 4.09
CA GLY A 65 7.32 3.84 5.25
C GLY A 65 6.06 4.65 5.53
N TYR A 66 5.66 5.55 4.62
CA TYR A 66 4.53 6.44 4.91
C TYR A 66 3.20 5.71 5.12
N ASN A 67 2.90 4.64 4.41
CA ASN A 67 1.66 3.89 4.60
C ASN A 67 1.62 3.24 6.00
N THR A 68 2.70 2.57 6.38
CA THR A 68 2.86 2.01 7.73
C THR A 68 2.78 3.10 8.80
N PHE A 69 3.54 4.18 8.69
CA PHE A 69 3.61 5.23 9.71
C PHE A 69 2.33 6.07 9.77
N ALA A 70 1.67 6.36 8.65
CA ALA A 70 0.37 7.02 8.62
C ALA A 70 -0.72 6.16 9.26
N THR A 71 -0.62 4.82 9.16
CA THR A 71 -1.54 3.90 9.86
C THR A 71 -1.41 4.06 11.37
N LEU A 72 -0.17 4.01 11.91
CA LEU A 72 0.08 4.20 13.34
C LEU A 72 -0.37 5.57 13.82
N TYR A 73 0.01 6.61 13.09
CA TYR A 73 -0.38 7.98 13.38
C TYR A 73 -1.91 8.14 13.43
N TYR A 74 -2.62 7.61 12.44
CA TYR A 74 -4.08 7.70 12.38
C TYR A 74 -4.76 6.99 13.55
N ILE A 75 -4.30 5.79 13.90
CA ILE A 75 -4.81 5.00 15.01
C ILE A 75 -4.61 5.76 16.35
N LEU A 76 -3.40 6.25 16.59
CA LEU A 76 -3.09 6.97 17.84
C LEU A 76 -3.83 8.31 17.92
N LYS A 77 -3.82 9.09 16.84
CA LYS A 77 -4.49 10.39 16.79
C LYS A 77 -6.01 10.29 17.04
N ASN A 78 -6.65 9.26 16.53
CA ASN A 78 -8.08 9.03 16.68
C ASN A 78 -8.41 8.11 17.87
N GLN A 79 -7.42 7.73 18.67
CA GLN A 79 -7.56 6.87 19.86
C GLN A 79 -8.35 5.58 19.56
N LEU A 80 -8.07 4.95 18.40
CA LEU A 80 -8.76 3.74 17.99
C LEU A 80 -8.29 2.56 18.85
N ASN A 81 -9.24 1.87 19.47
CA ASN A 81 -8.97 0.66 20.25
C ASN A 81 -8.87 -0.57 19.33
N ILE A 82 -7.77 -0.67 18.60
CA ILE A 82 -7.51 -1.73 17.63
C ILE A 82 -6.05 -2.19 17.75
N GLN A 83 -5.83 -3.50 17.70
CA GLN A 83 -4.51 -4.09 17.56
C GLN A 83 -4.20 -4.30 16.08
N VAL A 84 -3.01 -3.92 15.65
CA VAL A 84 -2.63 -4.01 14.23
C VAL A 84 -1.28 -4.71 14.07
N ALA A 85 -1.27 -5.73 13.21
CA ALA A 85 -0.04 -6.34 12.71
C ALA A 85 0.21 -5.89 11.27
N ILE A 86 1.36 -5.27 11.00
CA ILE A 86 1.75 -4.79 9.67
C ILE A 86 2.95 -5.59 9.18
N TYR A 87 2.83 -6.14 7.99
CA TYR A 87 3.86 -6.88 7.27
C TYR A 87 4.24 -6.12 6.02
N SER A 88 5.48 -5.66 5.91
CA SER A 88 5.88 -4.82 4.79
C SER A 88 7.20 -5.30 4.18
N PRO A 89 7.19 -5.82 2.94
CA PRO A 89 8.40 -6.15 2.21
C PRO A 89 9.03 -4.91 1.56
N GLU A 90 10.36 -4.86 1.55
CA GLU A 90 11.15 -3.90 0.80
C GLU A 90 12.36 -4.60 0.16
N LEU A 91 12.59 -4.35 -1.12
CA LEU A 91 13.70 -4.96 -1.86
C LEU A 91 15.00 -4.16 -1.71
N ASP A 92 14.90 -2.83 -1.59
CA ASP A 92 16.05 -1.93 -1.51
C ASP A 92 16.54 -1.72 -0.07
N GLU A 93 17.41 -2.62 0.38
CA GLU A 93 18.07 -2.49 1.70
C GLU A 93 18.84 -1.17 1.85
N LYS A 94 19.42 -0.64 0.76
CA LYS A 94 20.16 0.65 0.82
C LYS A 94 19.22 1.82 1.07
N LEU A 95 18.00 1.76 0.51
CA LEU A 95 16.95 2.72 0.84
C LEU A 95 16.70 2.70 2.35
N ILE A 96 16.40 1.53 2.92
CA ILE A 96 16.08 1.39 4.35
C ILE A 96 17.22 1.93 5.23
N LEU A 97 18.47 1.61 4.91
CA LEU A 97 19.62 2.16 5.62
C LEU A 97 19.70 3.68 5.54
N SER A 98 19.33 4.29 4.41
CA SER A 98 19.32 5.74 4.22
C SER A 98 18.24 6.45 5.04
N LEU A 99 17.12 5.77 5.33
CA LEU A 99 16.00 6.33 6.10
C LEU A 99 16.35 6.63 7.56
N LYS A 100 17.41 6.06 8.10
CA LYS A 100 17.91 6.42 9.45
C LYS A 100 18.23 7.90 9.61
N ASN A 101 18.57 8.57 8.50
CA ASN A 101 18.86 10.00 8.44
C ASN A 101 17.76 10.80 7.73
N PHE A 102 16.63 10.18 7.42
CA PHE A 102 15.52 10.84 6.74
C PHE A 102 14.69 11.64 7.74
N THR A 103 14.34 12.87 7.39
CA THR A 103 13.50 13.73 8.23
C THR A 103 12.04 13.47 7.96
N TYR A 104 11.40 12.76 8.87
CA TYR A 104 9.95 12.57 8.84
C TYR A 104 9.22 13.82 9.30
N PRO A 105 7.95 13.99 8.90
CA PRO A 105 7.16 15.15 9.26
C PRO A 105 6.82 15.18 10.75
N LYS A 106 6.53 16.38 11.26
CA LYS A 106 6.21 16.63 12.68
C LYS A 106 5.02 15.80 13.19
N GLU A 107 4.08 15.48 12.31
CA GLU A 107 2.93 14.63 12.61
C GLU A 107 3.34 13.24 13.14
N PHE A 108 4.52 12.76 12.76
CA PHE A 108 5.05 11.47 13.18
C PHE A 108 5.93 11.55 14.44
N GLU A 109 6.03 12.71 15.10
CA GLU A 109 6.85 12.88 16.31
C GLU A 109 6.46 11.89 17.42
N ALA A 110 5.17 11.67 17.63
CA ALA A 110 4.67 10.71 18.63
C ALA A 110 5.06 9.25 18.36
N ILE A 111 5.34 8.90 17.12
CA ILE A 111 5.75 7.55 16.69
C ILE A 111 7.24 7.47 16.33
N ALA A 112 8.02 8.54 16.53
CA ALA A 112 9.45 8.56 16.19
C ALA A 112 10.26 7.43 16.87
N PRO A 113 10.00 7.01 18.13
CA PRO A 113 10.66 5.85 18.72
C PRO A 113 10.34 4.54 17.99
N ILE A 114 9.11 4.38 17.48
CA ILE A 114 8.69 3.20 16.71
C ILE A 114 9.42 3.19 15.35
N ILE A 115 9.45 4.34 14.67
CA ILE A 115 10.18 4.49 13.40
C ILE A 115 11.65 4.13 13.57
N HIS A 116 12.31 4.69 14.59
CA HIS A 116 13.72 4.41 14.86
C HIS A 116 13.97 2.92 15.14
N SER A 117 13.12 2.30 15.97
CA SER A 117 13.23 0.87 16.28
C SER A 117 13.04 0.02 15.02
N LEU A 118 12.01 0.29 14.22
CA LEU A 118 11.73 -0.46 12.99
C LEU A 118 12.86 -0.35 11.97
N LEU A 119 13.38 0.85 11.72
CA LEU A 119 14.47 1.06 10.78
C LEU A 119 15.83 0.49 11.28
N THR A 120 15.94 0.18 12.57
CA THR A 120 17.15 -0.39 13.16
C THR A 120 17.08 -1.91 13.26
N HIS A 121 15.96 -2.45 13.69
CA HIS A 121 15.77 -3.86 14.01
C HIS A 121 14.87 -4.61 13.03
N HIS A 122 14.28 -3.91 12.07
CA HIS A 122 13.32 -4.42 11.07
C HIS A 122 12.05 -5.04 11.70
N THR A 123 11.86 -4.86 12.98
CA THR A 123 10.66 -5.29 13.71
C THR A 123 10.38 -4.35 14.87
N TYR A 124 9.10 -4.23 15.23
CA TYR A 124 8.64 -3.54 16.42
C TYR A 124 7.40 -4.22 16.97
N THR A 125 7.32 -4.39 18.27
CA THR A 125 6.16 -4.98 18.96
C THR A 125 5.89 -4.29 20.28
N ASN A 126 4.60 -3.98 20.50
CA ASN A 126 4.05 -3.59 21.81
C ASN A 126 2.64 -4.20 21.95
N GLU A 127 1.84 -3.74 22.92
CA GLU A 127 0.48 -4.25 23.15
C GLU A 127 -0.49 -3.96 21.99
N GLN A 128 -0.27 -2.89 21.22
CA GLN A 128 -1.17 -2.42 20.17
C GLN A 128 -0.64 -2.72 18.76
N PHE A 129 0.67 -2.70 18.57
CA PHE A 129 1.30 -2.81 17.25
C PHE A 129 2.31 -3.94 17.18
N HIS A 130 2.24 -4.71 16.12
CA HIS A 130 3.31 -5.60 15.66
C HIS A 130 3.66 -5.21 14.23
N ILE A 131 4.93 -4.89 13.97
CA ILE A 131 5.37 -4.44 12.64
C ILE A 131 6.60 -5.26 12.24
N GLU A 132 6.57 -5.81 11.04
CA GLU A 132 7.66 -6.56 10.43
C GLU A 132 8.03 -5.93 9.09
N LEU A 133 9.27 -5.46 8.97
CA LEU A 133 9.87 -5.00 7.73
C LEU A 133 10.75 -6.12 7.18
N PHE A 134 10.28 -6.79 6.14
CA PHE A 134 11.02 -7.86 5.48
C PHE A 134 11.91 -7.29 4.37
N LEU A 135 13.22 -7.51 4.45
CA LEU A 135 14.16 -7.12 3.40
C LEU A 135 14.30 -8.25 2.37
N GLY A 136 13.66 -8.08 1.22
CA GLY A 136 13.66 -9.08 0.16
C GLY A 136 12.50 -8.97 -0.82
N ASN A 137 12.36 -10.00 -1.65
CA ASN A 137 11.35 -10.05 -2.70
C ASN A 137 9.93 -10.17 -2.14
N ALA A 138 9.07 -9.23 -2.47
CA ALA A 138 7.69 -9.20 -2.00
C ALA A 138 6.90 -10.45 -2.42
N ARG A 139 7.09 -10.98 -3.63
CA ARG A 139 6.38 -12.18 -4.12
C ARG A 139 6.77 -13.47 -3.39
N GLU A 140 7.97 -13.54 -2.86
CA GLU A 140 8.40 -14.65 -2.02
C GLU A 140 7.83 -14.50 -0.60
N TYR A 141 7.91 -13.29 -0.06
CA TYR A 141 7.42 -13.00 1.27
C TYR A 141 5.93 -13.23 1.44
N ILE A 142 5.09 -12.79 0.49
CA ILE A 142 3.63 -12.95 0.57
C ILE A 142 3.20 -14.43 0.65
N LYS A 143 3.99 -15.37 0.12
CA LYS A 143 3.72 -16.82 0.21
C LYS A 143 3.84 -17.38 1.62
N THR A 144 4.51 -16.65 2.52
CA THR A 144 4.65 -17.02 3.93
C THR A 144 3.50 -16.48 4.79
N LEU A 145 2.69 -15.57 4.26
CA LEU A 145 1.62 -14.88 4.96
C LEU A 145 0.25 -15.54 4.71
N LYS A 146 -0.66 -15.30 5.64
CA LYS A 146 -2.06 -15.73 5.53
C LYS A 146 -2.95 -14.86 6.41
N ASN A 147 -4.24 -14.95 6.17
CA ASN A 147 -5.26 -14.26 6.95
C ASN A 147 -5.02 -12.73 6.98
N ILE A 148 -4.76 -12.14 5.84
CA ILE A 148 -4.59 -10.69 5.68
C ILE A 148 -5.96 -10.04 5.50
N ASP A 149 -6.22 -8.97 6.25
CA ASP A 149 -7.48 -8.22 6.23
C ASP A 149 -7.39 -7.00 5.33
N VAL A 150 -6.20 -6.41 5.21
CA VAL A 150 -5.95 -5.19 4.44
C VAL A 150 -4.68 -5.36 3.61
N VAL A 151 -4.73 -4.98 2.33
CA VAL A 151 -3.55 -4.86 1.48
C VAL A 151 -3.43 -3.44 0.96
N TYR A 152 -2.33 -2.76 1.27
CA TYR A 152 -1.91 -1.53 0.63
C TYR A 152 -1.05 -1.92 -0.58
N GLN A 153 -1.61 -1.84 -1.77
CA GLN A 153 -0.93 -2.13 -3.02
C GLN A 153 -0.34 -0.84 -3.59
N ASP A 154 0.90 -0.55 -3.20
CA ASP A 154 1.55 0.75 -3.47
C ASP A 154 2.94 0.61 -4.13
N ALA A 155 3.13 -0.43 -4.93
CA ALA A 155 4.32 -0.58 -5.77
C ALA A 155 4.43 0.56 -6.80
N PHE A 156 5.64 0.82 -7.31
CA PHE A 156 5.83 1.69 -8.47
C PHE A 156 4.96 1.22 -9.66
N SER A 157 4.78 2.09 -10.66
CA SER A 157 3.90 1.81 -11.79
C SER A 157 4.18 0.44 -12.45
N SER A 158 3.17 -0.10 -13.11
CA SER A 158 3.29 -1.39 -13.82
C SER A 158 4.31 -1.39 -14.97
N GLU A 159 4.78 -0.22 -15.38
CA GLU A 159 5.88 -0.06 -16.33
C GLU A 159 7.24 -0.36 -15.69
N VAL A 160 7.33 -0.21 -14.36
CA VAL A 160 8.56 -0.36 -13.57
C VAL A 160 8.56 -1.66 -12.77
N ASN A 161 7.47 -1.95 -12.06
CA ASN A 161 7.31 -3.17 -11.24
C ASN A 161 6.21 -4.08 -11.79
N ARG A 162 6.29 -4.43 -13.07
CA ARG A 162 5.27 -5.22 -13.78
C ARG A 162 4.83 -6.46 -13.00
N GLU A 163 5.78 -7.14 -12.37
CA GLU A 163 5.59 -8.38 -11.60
C GLU A 163 4.71 -8.22 -10.36
N LEU A 164 4.52 -7.00 -9.86
CA LEU A 164 3.64 -6.69 -8.73
C LEU A 164 2.25 -6.19 -9.17
N TRP A 165 1.94 -6.31 -10.48
CA TRP A 165 0.66 -5.89 -11.06
C TRP A 165 0.05 -6.98 -11.95
N SER A 166 0.65 -8.17 -11.99
CA SER A 166 0.20 -9.29 -12.82
C SER A 166 -1.00 -10.04 -12.20
N VAL A 167 -1.72 -10.76 -13.04
CA VAL A 167 -2.82 -11.66 -12.61
C VAL A 167 -2.30 -12.69 -11.61
N GLU A 168 -1.12 -13.26 -11.88
CA GLU A 168 -0.50 -14.29 -11.05
C GLU A 168 -0.18 -13.76 -9.66
N TYR A 169 0.39 -12.55 -9.59
CA TYR A 169 0.64 -11.87 -8.33
C TYR A 169 -0.66 -11.60 -7.55
N PHE A 170 -1.69 -11.05 -8.21
CA PHE A 170 -2.97 -10.78 -7.54
C PHE A 170 -3.71 -12.05 -7.12
N LYS A 171 -3.48 -13.20 -7.78
CA LYS A 171 -3.96 -14.51 -7.28
C LYS A 171 -3.30 -14.90 -5.97
N ASP A 172 -1.99 -14.67 -5.83
CA ASP A 172 -1.29 -14.91 -4.57
C ASP A 172 -1.87 -13.99 -3.47
N ILE A 173 -2.08 -12.70 -3.76
CA ILE A 173 -2.75 -11.75 -2.85
C ILE A 173 -4.19 -12.21 -2.50
N PHE A 174 -4.96 -12.65 -3.48
CA PHE A 174 -6.33 -13.14 -3.24
C PHE A 174 -6.34 -14.32 -2.27
N ASN A 175 -5.42 -15.27 -2.45
CA ASN A 175 -5.35 -16.49 -1.65
C ASN A 175 -4.92 -16.24 -0.19
N LEU A 176 -4.07 -15.25 0.07
CA LEU A 176 -3.63 -14.93 1.43
C LEU A 176 -4.63 -14.06 2.20
N CYS A 177 -5.57 -13.42 1.51
CA CYS A 177 -6.57 -12.54 2.09
C CYS A 177 -7.73 -13.29 2.75
N ASN A 178 -8.24 -12.75 3.87
CA ASN A 178 -9.50 -13.14 4.47
C ASN A 178 -10.69 -12.80 3.54
N GLU A 179 -11.84 -13.44 3.77
CA GLU A 179 -13.05 -13.21 2.94
C GLU A 179 -13.54 -11.76 2.98
N THR A 180 -13.33 -11.07 4.10
CA THR A 180 -13.69 -9.66 4.30
C THR A 180 -12.55 -8.69 4.00
N ALA A 181 -11.49 -9.15 3.34
CA ALA A 181 -10.33 -8.30 3.08
C ALA A 181 -10.63 -7.17 2.08
N ILE A 182 -9.91 -6.06 2.24
CA ILE A 182 -9.86 -4.94 1.32
C ILE A 182 -8.45 -4.77 0.75
N VAL A 183 -8.35 -4.63 -0.57
CA VAL A 183 -7.14 -4.19 -1.26
C VAL A 183 -7.34 -2.75 -1.70
N THR A 184 -6.42 -1.87 -1.36
CA THR A 184 -6.44 -0.46 -1.77
C THR A 184 -5.26 -0.17 -2.70
N THR A 185 -5.47 0.59 -3.78
CA THR A 185 -4.39 1.04 -4.67
C THR A 185 -4.71 2.35 -5.37
N TYR A 186 -3.68 3.16 -5.58
CA TYR A 186 -3.79 4.38 -6.38
C TYR A 186 -4.04 4.10 -7.87
N ALA A 187 -3.75 2.89 -8.35
CA ALA A 187 -3.79 2.54 -9.75
C ALA A 187 -5.24 2.38 -10.25
N ILE A 188 -5.61 3.19 -11.25
CA ILE A 188 -6.95 3.22 -11.84
C ILE A 188 -6.99 2.72 -13.29
N ALA A 189 -5.83 2.36 -13.85
CA ALA A 189 -5.69 1.90 -15.21
C ALA A 189 -6.45 0.59 -15.45
N THR A 190 -7.12 0.50 -16.61
CA THR A 190 -7.93 -0.68 -16.95
C THR A 190 -7.13 -1.99 -16.95
N PRO A 191 -5.90 -2.08 -17.46
CA PRO A 191 -5.10 -3.30 -17.37
C PRO A 191 -4.89 -3.81 -15.95
N ILE A 192 -4.60 -2.91 -15.00
CA ILE A 192 -4.39 -3.27 -13.58
C ILE A 192 -5.71 -3.76 -12.96
N ARG A 193 -6.82 -3.04 -13.18
CA ARG A 193 -8.14 -3.47 -12.72
C ARG A 193 -8.55 -4.81 -13.32
N LEU A 194 -8.18 -5.09 -14.58
CA LEU A 194 -8.38 -6.39 -15.21
C LEU A 194 -7.54 -7.48 -14.53
N SER A 195 -6.26 -7.20 -14.22
CA SER A 195 -5.42 -8.16 -13.49
C SER A 195 -6.02 -8.55 -12.14
N MET A 196 -6.50 -7.57 -11.36
CA MET A 196 -7.18 -7.83 -10.09
C MET A 196 -8.48 -8.63 -10.31
N PHE A 197 -9.28 -8.26 -11.32
CA PHE A 197 -10.54 -8.93 -11.64
C PHE A 197 -10.35 -10.38 -12.09
N GLU A 198 -9.37 -10.65 -12.96
CA GLU A 198 -9.04 -12.01 -13.40
C GLU A 198 -8.43 -12.87 -12.28
N ALA A 199 -7.84 -12.24 -11.28
CA ALA A 199 -7.40 -12.90 -10.05
C ALA A 199 -8.55 -13.26 -9.09
N GLY A 200 -9.75 -12.71 -9.31
CA GLY A 200 -10.96 -13.03 -8.54
C GLY A 200 -11.54 -11.87 -7.73
N PHE A 201 -10.89 -10.70 -7.71
CA PHE A 201 -11.40 -9.55 -6.95
C PHE A 201 -12.60 -8.89 -7.63
N GLU A 202 -13.58 -8.49 -6.85
CA GLU A 202 -14.62 -7.54 -7.22
C GLU A 202 -14.06 -6.12 -7.14
N ILE A 203 -14.17 -5.36 -8.23
CA ILE A 203 -13.50 -4.07 -8.39
C ILE A 203 -14.45 -2.92 -8.10
N TYR A 204 -13.96 -1.98 -7.28
CA TYR A 204 -14.68 -0.76 -6.94
C TYR A 204 -13.83 0.47 -7.20
N GLU A 205 -14.47 1.57 -7.55
CA GLU A 205 -13.87 2.89 -7.64
C GLU A 205 -14.30 3.71 -6.41
N HIS A 206 -13.35 4.36 -5.77
CA HIS A 206 -13.60 5.22 -4.62
C HIS A 206 -12.92 6.58 -4.82
N ILE A 207 -13.51 7.64 -4.28
CA ILE A 207 -12.98 9.01 -4.34
C ILE A 207 -12.84 9.52 -2.89
N PRO A 208 -11.78 9.15 -2.19
CA PRO A 208 -11.61 9.52 -0.78
C PRO A 208 -11.28 11.01 -0.60
N SER A 209 -10.80 11.67 -1.63
CA SER A 209 -10.44 13.09 -1.65
C SER A 209 -10.61 13.65 -3.06
N LYS A 210 -9.55 14.11 -3.70
CA LYS A 210 -9.58 14.70 -5.06
C LYS A 210 -9.38 13.68 -6.18
N ARG A 211 -8.76 12.54 -5.86
CA ARG A 211 -8.37 11.53 -6.85
C ARG A 211 -9.11 10.22 -6.62
N LYS A 212 -9.39 9.55 -7.72
CA LYS A 212 -9.94 8.20 -7.71
C LYS A 212 -8.87 7.19 -7.29
N ILE A 213 -9.32 6.17 -6.57
CA ILE A 213 -8.53 4.98 -6.25
C ILE A 213 -9.30 3.74 -6.66
N THR A 214 -8.61 2.60 -6.71
CA THR A 214 -9.24 1.30 -6.89
C THR A 214 -9.28 0.56 -5.55
N LEU A 215 -10.42 -0.05 -5.25
CA LEU A 215 -10.58 -1.00 -4.17
C LEU A 215 -10.88 -2.37 -4.75
N GLY A 216 -10.30 -3.41 -4.16
CA GLY A 216 -10.57 -4.81 -4.47
C GLY A 216 -11.13 -5.55 -3.27
N PHE A 217 -12.17 -6.35 -3.48
CA PHE A 217 -12.78 -7.19 -2.45
C PHE A 217 -12.94 -8.61 -2.96
N LYS A 218 -12.93 -9.61 -2.08
CA LYS A 218 -13.19 -11.00 -2.49
C LYS A 218 -14.66 -11.24 -2.82
N GLN A 219 -15.55 -10.44 -2.28
CA GLN A 219 -16.99 -10.53 -2.48
C GLN A 219 -17.59 -9.16 -2.73
N LYS A 220 -18.74 -9.12 -3.40
CA LYS A 220 -19.48 -7.86 -3.58
C LYS A 220 -19.91 -7.29 -2.23
N GLN A 221 -19.77 -5.98 -2.10
CA GLN A 221 -20.15 -5.23 -0.91
C GLN A 221 -20.82 -3.90 -1.32
N ASN A 222 -21.44 -3.22 -0.37
CA ASN A 222 -22.18 -1.97 -0.60
C ASN A 222 -21.83 -0.85 0.40
N THR A 223 -20.73 -1.03 1.15
CA THR A 223 -20.35 -0.11 2.24
C THR A 223 -19.45 1.03 1.78
N ILE A 224 -18.58 0.79 0.78
CA ILE A 224 -17.60 1.77 0.33
C ILE A 224 -17.33 1.65 -1.18
N GLY A 225 -17.27 2.80 -1.86
CA GLY A 225 -16.97 2.88 -3.29
C GLY A 225 -18.16 2.51 -4.19
N THR A 226 -17.92 2.63 -5.49
CA THR A 226 -18.88 2.29 -6.55
C THR A 226 -18.39 1.07 -7.31
N TYR A 227 -19.20 0.05 -7.43
CA TYR A 227 -18.87 -1.16 -8.18
C TYR A 227 -18.53 -0.85 -9.64
N VAL A 228 -17.47 -1.47 -10.13
CA VAL A 228 -17.03 -1.36 -11.53
C VAL A 228 -17.32 -2.69 -12.23
N ASP A 229 -18.29 -2.69 -13.14
CA ASP A 229 -18.54 -3.84 -13.99
C ASP A 229 -17.36 -4.04 -14.98
N MET A 230 -16.42 -4.89 -14.58
CA MET A 230 -15.23 -5.16 -15.36
C MET A 230 -15.51 -5.92 -16.66
N LYS A 231 -16.56 -6.73 -16.71
CA LYS A 231 -17.00 -7.43 -17.95
C LYS A 231 -17.48 -6.42 -18.98
N LEU A 232 -18.34 -5.49 -18.56
CA LEU A 232 -18.82 -4.41 -19.42
C LEU A 232 -17.67 -3.48 -19.84
N LYS A 233 -16.74 -3.19 -18.90
CA LYS A 233 -15.58 -2.34 -19.20
C LYS A 233 -14.66 -2.98 -20.25
N GLN A 234 -14.44 -4.29 -20.19
CA GLN A 234 -13.66 -5.05 -21.17
C GLN A 234 -14.35 -5.09 -22.53
N GLN A 235 -15.68 -5.28 -22.58
CA GLN A 235 -16.46 -5.22 -23.83
C GLN A 235 -16.35 -3.86 -24.52
N ARG A 236 -16.34 -2.75 -23.74
CA ARG A 236 -16.20 -1.39 -24.28
C ARG A 236 -14.77 -1.01 -24.65
N ASN A 237 -13.79 -1.75 -24.14
CA ASN A 237 -12.37 -1.55 -24.46
C ASN A 237 -11.68 -2.91 -24.71
N PRO A 238 -11.95 -3.56 -25.83
CA PRO A 238 -11.47 -4.92 -26.11
C PRO A 238 -9.96 -5.02 -26.31
N THR A 239 -9.26 -3.89 -26.49
CA THR A 239 -7.80 -3.85 -26.61
C THR A 239 -7.10 -3.84 -25.26
N ALA A 240 -7.80 -3.45 -24.18
CA ALA A 240 -7.24 -3.52 -22.85
C ALA A 240 -7.14 -4.97 -22.38
N LYS A 241 -5.97 -5.38 -21.95
CA LYS A 241 -5.70 -6.73 -21.44
C LYS A 241 -5.14 -6.66 -20.02
N ALA A 242 -5.39 -7.69 -19.26
CA ALA A 242 -4.71 -7.90 -17.98
C ALA A 242 -3.19 -8.05 -18.17
N ILE A 243 -2.45 -7.75 -17.13
CA ILE A 243 -0.99 -7.91 -17.09
C ILE A 243 -0.69 -9.33 -16.61
N HIS A 244 0.17 -10.06 -17.33
CA HIS A 244 0.65 -11.38 -16.95
C HIS A 244 2.17 -11.38 -16.78
N ASP A 245 2.69 -12.34 -16.00
CA ASP A 245 4.13 -12.44 -15.71
C ASP A 245 4.99 -12.63 -16.95
N GLN A 246 4.49 -13.33 -17.97
CA GLN A 246 5.25 -13.80 -19.14
C GLN A 246 4.93 -13.08 -20.45
N ASN A 247 4.37 -11.90 -20.41
CA ASN A 247 4.03 -11.15 -21.63
C ASN A 247 4.77 -9.82 -21.72
#